data_ac747f4e771ae87a5bbb0652b881d674
#
_entry.id   ac747f4e771ae87a5bbb0652b881d674
#
_cell.length_a   1.000
_cell.length_b   1.000
_cell.length_c   1.000
_cell.angle_alpha   90.00
_cell.angle_beta   90.00
_cell.angle_gamma   90.00
#
_symmetry.space_group_name_H-M   'P 1'
#
loop_
_entity.id
_entity.type
_entity.pdbx_description
1 polymer ?
#
loop_
_entity_poly.entity_id
_entity_poly.type
_entity_poly.pdbx_seq_one_letter_code
_entity_poly.pdbx_strand_id
1 'polypeptide(L)'
;MAVAALLFACTSAKTAEMKRLQAQNAYERGLTQARQGQSALALSSLQEATSLDPGSALYHDSLGLLLLDLGRVDLAVAELTKSAELDPDRGDTLFHLGTALAEARRWEDAVSAYRKAILQPSLTVLDLAHQNLGLALFHLGRYREAEDALRFALSLSPQLQAAYYNLGLVVTAQKRPDEAKALFRRTQQIAPETPFGRAAVERLKALGEGG
;
A
#
# COMPACT_ATOMS: atom_id res chain seq x y z
N MET A 1 -40.45 -29.17 -20.82
CA MET A 1 -39.98 -28.00 -20.02
C MET A 1 -38.62 -28.23 -19.36
N ALA A 2 -38.31 -29.39 -18.76
CA ALA A 2 -37.02 -29.67 -18.08
C ALA A 2 -35.79 -29.64 -19.01
N VAL A 3 -35.87 -30.12 -20.25
CA VAL A 3 -34.71 -30.16 -21.20
C VAL A 3 -34.30 -28.77 -21.66
N ALA A 4 -35.26 -27.87 -21.87
CA ALA A 4 -34.97 -26.49 -22.26
C ALA A 4 -34.27 -25.71 -21.13
N ALA A 5 -34.64 -25.93 -19.87
CA ALA A 5 -34.00 -25.33 -18.70
C ALA A 5 -32.54 -25.82 -18.52
N LEU A 6 -32.28 -27.10 -18.76
CA LEU A 6 -30.95 -27.71 -18.73
C LEU A 6 -30.03 -27.16 -19.84
N LEU A 7 -30.54 -26.99 -21.05
CA LEU A 7 -29.78 -26.41 -22.17
C LEU A 7 -29.44 -24.92 -21.90
N PHE A 8 -30.38 -24.17 -21.33
CA PHE A 8 -30.14 -22.76 -20.98
C PHE A 8 -29.11 -22.62 -19.85
N ALA A 9 -29.17 -23.49 -18.83
CA ALA A 9 -28.17 -23.52 -17.76
C ALA A 9 -26.76 -23.89 -18.27
N CYS A 10 -26.67 -24.87 -19.21
CA CYS A 10 -25.39 -25.25 -19.81
C CYS A 10 -24.77 -24.17 -20.69
N THR A 11 -25.60 -23.44 -21.46
CA THR A 11 -25.09 -22.31 -22.28
C THR A 11 -24.66 -21.12 -21.42
N SER A 12 -25.41 -20.82 -20.37
CA SER A 12 -25.09 -19.77 -19.39
C SER A 12 -23.79 -20.06 -18.64
N ALA A 13 -23.56 -21.30 -18.20
CA ALA A 13 -22.34 -21.73 -17.54
C ALA A 13 -21.11 -21.61 -18.46
N LYS A 14 -21.21 -22.06 -19.72
CA LYS A 14 -20.13 -21.92 -20.72
C LYS A 14 -19.82 -20.45 -21.02
N THR A 15 -20.81 -19.58 -21.04
CA THR A 15 -20.62 -18.14 -21.28
C THR A 15 -19.89 -17.48 -20.09
N ALA A 16 -20.24 -17.89 -18.86
CA ALA A 16 -19.58 -17.39 -17.65
C ALA A 16 -18.11 -17.84 -17.57
N GLU A 17 -17.85 -19.12 -17.90
CA GLU A 17 -16.48 -19.67 -17.95
C GLU A 17 -15.62 -18.96 -19.01
N MET A 18 -16.19 -18.72 -20.19
CA MET A 18 -15.50 -17.97 -21.26
C MET A 18 -15.15 -16.54 -20.82
N LYS A 19 -16.08 -15.84 -20.13
CA LYS A 19 -15.81 -14.51 -19.59
C LYS A 19 -14.69 -14.51 -18.55
N ARG A 20 -14.65 -15.49 -17.65
CA ARG A 20 -13.58 -15.65 -16.67
C ARG A 20 -12.22 -15.87 -17.33
N LEU A 21 -12.16 -16.72 -18.35
CA LEU A 21 -10.92 -16.93 -19.11
C LEU A 21 -10.47 -15.66 -19.84
N GLN A 22 -11.40 -14.92 -20.42
CA GLN A 22 -11.10 -13.62 -21.05
C GLN A 22 -10.59 -12.62 -20.01
N ALA A 23 -11.21 -12.55 -18.82
CA ALA A 23 -10.77 -11.70 -17.72
C ALA A 23 -9.35 -12.05 -17.27
N GLN A 24 -9.06 -13.34 -17.10
CA GLN A 24 -7.72 -13.81 -16.74
C GLN A 24 -6.68 -13.42 -17.81
N ASN A 25 -6.97 -13.63 -19.08
CA ASN A 25 -6.08 -13.26 -20.19
C ASN A 25 -5.83 -11.74 -20.23
N ALA A 26 -6.86 -10.93 -20.00
CA ALA A 26 -6.74 -9.48 -19.91
C ALA A 26 -5.87 -9.06 -18.72
N TYR A 27 -6.05 -9.70 -17.56
CA TYR A 27 -5.26 -9.49 -16.36
C TYR A 27 -3.77 -9.79 -16.58
N GLU A 28 -3.43 -10.98 -17.09
CA GLU A 28 -2.05 -11.40 -17.36
C GLU A 28 -1.36 -10.49 -18.39
N ARG A 29 -2.10 -10.07 -19.42
CA ARG A 29 -1.65 -9.07 -20.40
C ARG A 29 -1.36 -7.75 -19.70
N GLY A 30 -2.27 -7.27 -18.85
CA GLY A 30 -2.10 -6.02 -18.09
C GLY A 30 -0.87 -6.03 -17.20
N LEU A 31 -0.64 -7.12 -16.45
CA LEU A 31 0.57 -7.27 -15.62
C LEU A 31 1.85 -7.29 -16.46
N THR A 32 1.82 -7.94 -17.62
CA THR A 32 2.97 -7.98 -18.53
C THR A 32 3.29 -6.59 -19.08
N GLN A 33 2.27 -5.84 -19.50
CA GLN A 33 2.40 -4.48 -19.99
C GLN A 33 2.90 -3.52 -18.88
N ALA A 34 2.43 -3.67 -17.64
CA ALA A 34 2.91 -2.89 -16.50
C ALA A 34 4.41 -3.11 -16.26
N ARG A 35 4.87 -4.38 -16.26
CA ARG A 35 6.31 -4.71 -16.12
C ARG A 35 7.16 -4.15 -17.26
N GLN A 36 6.61 -3.97 -18.44
CA GLN A 36 7.27 -3.36 -19.61
C GLN A 36 7.21 -1.82 -19.60
N GLY A 37 6.63 -1.20 -18.57
CA GLY A 37 6.45 0.26 -18.49
C GLY A 37 5.37 0.80 -19.42
N GLN A 38 4.55 -0.06 -20.04
CA GLN A 38 3.47 0.30 -20.95
C GLN A 38 2.19 0.64 -20.17
N SER A 39 2.27 1.65 -19.31
CA SER A 39 1.24 1.94 -18.30
C SER A 39 -0.17 2.20 -18.88
N ALA A 40 -0.27 2.85 -20.04
CA ALA A 40 -1.57 3.11 -20.68
C ALA A 40 -2.24 1.82 -21.17
N LEU A 41 -1.47 0.90 -21.74
CA LEU A 41 -1.97 -0.40 -22.18
C LEU A 41 -2.32 -1.30 -20.99
N ALA A 42 -1.47 -1.30 -19.96
CA ALA A 42 -1.71 -2.02 -18.73
C ALA A 42 -3.04 -1.58 -18.07
N LEU A 43 -3.27 -0.26 -18.00
CA LEU A 43 -4.51 0.31 -17.46
C LEU A 43 -5.73 -0.21 -18.23
N SER A 44 -5.70 -0.14 -19.57
CA SER A 44 -6.80 -0.64 -20.41
C SER A 44 -7.05 -2.12 -20.20
N SER A 45 -5.98 -2.94 -20.11
CA SER A 45 -6.09 -4.38 -19.93
C SER A 45 -6.61 -4.76 -18.55
N LEU A 46 -6.18 -4.06 -17.47
CA LEU A 46 -6.70 -4.31 -16.12
C LEU A 46 -8.15 -3.83 -15.95
N GLN A 47 -8.54 -2.73 -16.61
CA GLN A 47 -9.93 -2.30 -16.66
C GLN A 47 -10.83 -3.30 -17.41
N GLU A 48 -10.32 -3.90 -18.49
CA GLU A 48 -11.02 -4.99 -19.19
C GLU A 48 -11.22 -6.19 -18.26
N ALA A 49 -10.18 -6.58 -17.50
CA ALA A 49 -10.25 -7.70 -16.56
C ALA A 49 -11.32 -7.46 -15.48
N THR A 50 -11.33 -6.29 -14.83
CA THR A 50 -12.33 -5.93 -13.80
C THR A 50 -13.76 -5.83 -14.39
N SER A 51 -13.91 -5.40 -15.65
CA SER A 51 -15.19 -5.33 -16.33
C SER A 51 -15.75 -6.73 -16.66
N LEU A 52 -14.88 -7.67 -17.04
CA LEU A 52 -15.28 -9.05 -17.38
C LEU A 52 -15.57 -9.90 -16.14
N ASP A 53 -14.83 -9.69 -15.04
CA ASP A 53 -15.05 -10.36 -13.76
C ASP A 53 -14.96 -9.33 -12.60
N PRO A 54 -16.04 -8.60 -12.33
CA PRO A 54 -16.09 -7.58 -11.27
C PRO A 54 -16.11 -8.16 -9.85
N GLY A 55 -16.16 -9.50 -9.72
CA GLY A 55 -16.07 -10.20 -8.43
C GLY A 55 -14.65 -10.59 -8.01
N SER A 56 -13.64 -10.30 -8.84
CA SER A 56 -12.26 -10.66 -8.52
C SER A 56 -11.57 -9.57 -7.72
N ALA A 57 -11.37 -9.80 -6.41
CA ALA A 57 -10.60 -8.92 -5.55
C ALA A 57 -9.19 -8.66 -6.10
N LEU A 58 -8.55 -9.70 -6.66
CA LEU A 58 -7.20 -9.61 -7.24
C LEU A 58 -7.10 -8.61 -8.39
N TYR A 59 -8.12 -8.55 -9.26
CA TYR A 59 -8.09 -7.65 -10.41
C TYR A 59 -8.28 -6.20 -9.97
N HIS A 60 -9.17 -5.95 -9.01
CA HIS A 60 -9.36 -4.64 -8.41
C HIS A 60 -8.10 -4.16 -7.64
N ASP A 61 -7.44 -5.05 -6.89
CA ASP A 61 -6.19 -4.74 -6.20
C ASP A 61 -5.10 -4.31 -7.19
N SER A 62 -4.88 -5.09 -8.23
CA SER A 62 -3.85 -4.80 -9.24
C SER A 62 -4.14 -3.53 -10.04
N LEU A 63 -5.42 -3.27 -10.35
CA LEU A 63 -5.82 -2.01 -11.00
C LEU A 63 -5.59 -0.82 -10.06
N GLY A 64 -5.93 -0.97 -8.78
CA GLY A 64 -5.70 0.05 -7.76
C GLY A 64 -4.23 0.40 -7.58
N LEU A 65 -3.35 -0.59 -7.54
CA LEU A 65 -1.89 -0.39 -7.49
C LEU A 65 -1.37 0.36 -8.72
N LEU A 66 -1.78 -0.03 -9.92
CA LEU A 66 -1.39 0.67 -11.15
C LEU A 66 -1.89 2.13 -11.14
N LEU A 67 -3.10 2.37 -10.63
CA LEU A 67 -3.65 3.72 -10.51
C LEU A 67 -2.85 4.58 -9.51
N LEU A 68 -2.35 4.00 -8.40
CA LEU A 68 -1.43 4.66 -7.49
C LEU A 68 -0.13 5.06 -8.19
N ASP A 69 0.49 4.14 -8.91
CA ASP A 69 1.72 4.41 -9.67
C ASP A 69 1.53 5.52 -10.70
N LEU A 70 0.32 5.66 -11.23
CA LEU A 70 -0.06 6.73 -12.16
C LEU A 70 -0.48 8.04 -11.46
N GLY A 71 -0.43 8.11 -10.14
CA GLY A 71 -0.87 9.27 -9.36
C GLY A 71 -2.38 9.51 -9.37
N ARG A 72 -3.18 8.53 -9.79
CA ARG A 72 -4.65 8.61 -9.82
C ARG A 72 -5.24 8.15 -8.50
N VAL A 73 -4.92 8.87 -7.44
CA VAL A 73 -5.12 8.44 -6.04
C VAL A 73 -6.59 8.13 -5.73
N ASP A 74 -7.53 9.00 -6.12
CA ASP A 74 -8.96 8.79 -5.81
C ASP A 74 -9.52 7.53 -6.48
N LEU A 75 -9.11 7.26 -7.72
CA LEU A 75 -9.49 6.03 -8.43
C LEU A 75 -8.85 4.79 -7.79
N ALA A 76 -7.60 4.90 -7.35
CA ALA A 76 -6.93 3.83 -6.64
C ALA A 76 -7.64 3.47 -5.32
N VAL A 77 -8.04 4.49 -4.54
CA VAL A 77 -8.84 4.28 -3.32
C VAL A 77 -10.15 3.55 -3.62
N ALA A 78 -10.84 3.92 -4.71
CA ALA A 78 -12.09 3.26 -5.09
C ALA A 78 -11.89 1.79 -5.44
N GLU A 79 -10.88 1.47 -6.27
CA GLU A 79 -10.59 0.10 -6.69
C GLU A 79 -10.09 -0.77 -5.52
N LEU A 80 -9.20 -0.24 -4.68
CA LEU A 80 -8.69 -0.95 -3.50
C LEU A 80 -9.77 -1.14 -2.42
N THR A 81 -10.70 -0.18 -2.27
CA THR A 81 -11.86 -0.36 -1.41
C THR A 81 -12.72 -1.51 -1.92
N LYS A 82 -12.97 -1.55 -3.24
CA LYS A 82 -13.73 -2.64 -3.85
C LYS A 82 -13.05 -3.99 -3.65
N SER A 83 -11.74 -4.05 -3.80
CA SER A 83 -10.95 -5.26 -3.54
C SER A 83 -11.10 -5.73 -2.08
N ALA A 84 -10.98 -4.80 -1.11
CA ALA A 84 -11.11 -5.11 0.32
C ALA A 84 -12.55 -5.50 0.74
N GLU A 85 -13.57 -5.04 0.01
CA GLU A 85 -14.96 -5.50 0.20
C GLU A 85 -15.16 -6.93 -0.30
N LEU A 86 -14.50 -7.31 -1.41
CA LEU A 86 -14.60 -8.63 -2.01
C LEU A 86 -13.79 -9.69 -1.24
N ASP A 87 -12.65 -9.31 -0.67
CA ASP A 87 -11.79 -10.19 0.14
C ASP A 87 -11.26 -9.41 1.37
N PRO A 88 -12.07 -9.33 2.45
CA PRO A 88 -11.73 -8.53 3.63
C PRO A 88 -10.59 -9.10 4.48
N ASP A 89 -10.22 -10.36 4.29
CA ASP A 89 -9.17 -11.04 5.05
C ASP A 89 -7.80 -10.99 4.35
N ARG A 90 -7.72 -10.33 3.19
CA ARG A 90 -6.49 -10.18 2.45
C ARG A 90 -5.66 -9.01 3.00
N GLY A 91 -4.68 -9.31 3.85
CA GLY A 91 -3.85 -8.32 4.52
C GLY A 91 -3.11 -7.37 3.57
N ASP A 92 -2.56 -7.89 2.47
CA ASP A 92 -1.85 -7.07 1.48
C ASP A 92 -2.77 -6.05 0.80
N THR A 93 -4.01 -6.41 0.46
CA THR A 93 -5.00 -5.46 -0.09
C THR A 93 -5.36 -4.36 0.91
N LEU A 94 -5.54 -4.71 2.19
CA LEU A 94 -5.78 -3.72 3.24
C LEU A 94 -4.58 -2.79 3.43
N PHE A 95 -3.37 -3.29 3.30
CA PHE A 95 -2.14 -2.48 3.31
C PHE A 95 -2.09 -1.53 2.10
N HIS A 96 -2.39 -2.01 0.90
CA HIS A 96 -2.46 -1.18 -0.31
C HIS A 96 -3.52 -0.08 -0.20
N LEU A 97 -4.71 -0.42 0.35
CA LEU A 97 -5.76 0.57 0.63
C LEU A 97 -5.28 1.63 1.63
N GLY A 98 -4.60 1.20 2.70
CA GLY A 98 -4.00 2.13 3.67
C GLY A 98 -3.01 3.08 2.99
N THR A 99 -2.19 2.59 2.07
CA THR A 99 -1.24 3.39 1.31
C THR A 99 -1.95 4.40 0.40
N ALA A 100 -2.97 3.98 -0.33
CA ALA A 100 -3.77 4.88 -1.17
C ALA A 100 -4.48 5.98 -0.35
N LEU A 101 -5.02 5.62 0.81
CA LEU A 101 -5.65 6.56 1.73
C LEU A 101 -4.64 7.56 2.31
N ALA A 102 -3.42 7.12 2.63
CA ALA A 102 -2.34 8.00 3.10
C ALA A 102 -1.90 8.99 2.00
N GLU A 103 -1.76 8.54 0.75
CA GLU A 103 -1.50 9.41 -0.41
C GLU A 103 -2.65 10.44 -0.62
N ALA A 104 -3.90 10.04 -0.39
CA ALA A 104 -5.06 10.92 -0.37
C ALA A 104 -5.12 11.84 0.86
N ARG A 105 -4.15 11.78 1.79
CA ARG A 105 -4.11 12.46 3.08
C ARG A 105 -5.30 12.14 4.02
N ARG A 106 -5.96 11.03 3.80
CA ARG A 106 -7.05 10.50 4.63
C ARG A 106 -6.46 9.69 5.78
N TRP A 107 -5.77 10.38 6.69
CA TRP A 107 -4.89 9.75 7.68
C TRP A 107 -5.62 8.82 8.65
N GLU A 108 -6.81 9.18 9.14
CA GLU A 108 -7.61 8.33 10.03
C GLU A 108 -8.04 7.03 9.35
N ASP A 109 -8.47 7.13 8.08
CA ASP A 109 -8.86 5.97 7.29
C ASP A 109 -7.65 5.08 7.00
N ALA A 110 -6.49 5.67 6.70
CA ALA A 110 -5.23 4.96 6.50
C ALA A 110 -4.83 4.19 7.77
N VAL A 111 -4.88 4.82 8.94
CA VAL A 111 -4.63 4.17 10.24
C VAL A 111 -5.57 2.98 10.44
N SER A 112 -6.85 3.14 10.12
CA SER A 112 -7.83 2.06 10.22
C SER A 112 -7.48 0.89 9.29
N ALA A 113 -7.14 1.18 8.03
CA ALA A 113 -6.78 0.17 7.04
C ALA A 113 -5.49 -0.58 7.44
N TYR A 114 -4.43 0.13 7.84
CA TYR A 114 -3.17 -0.49 8.29
C TYR A 114 -3.38 -1.37 9.54
N ARG A 115 -4.17 -0.93 10.50
CA ARG A 115 -4.48 -1.74 11.68
C ARG A 115 -5.22 -3.02 11.32
N LYS A 116 -6.18 -2.97 10.40
CA LYS A 116 -6.85 -4.16 9.89
C LYS A 116 -5.87 -5.08 9.17
N ALA A 117 -4.99 -4.53 8.31
CA ALA A 117 -3.97 -5.28 7.59
C ALA A 117 -3.05 -6.06 8.56
N ILE A 118 -2.55 -5.41 9.60
CA ILE A 118 -1.64 -5.98 10.62
C ILE A 118 -2.27 -7.19 11.36
N LEU A 119 -3.58 -7.22 11.47
CA LEU A 119 -4.29 -8.33 12.10
C LEU A 119 -4.47 -9.54 11.19
N GLN A 120 -4.21 -9.41 9.89
CA GLN A 120 -4.38 -10.50 8.93
C GLN A 120 -3.12 -11.38 8.83
N PRO A 121 -3.25 -12.70 9.01
CA PRO A 121 -2.12 -13.63 8.83
C PRO A 121 -1.57 -13.66 7.40
N SER A 122 -2.37 -13.20 6.42
CA SER A 122 -2.01 -13.11 5.01
C SER A 122 -1.13 -11.90 4.65
N LEU A 123 -0.87 -10.99 5.61
CA LEU A 123 -0.03 -9.81 5.36
C LEU A 123 1.44 -10.21 5.21
N THR A 124 2.02 -9.91 4.07
CA THR A 124 3.42 -10.27 3.74
C THR A 124 4.45 -9.22 4.16
N VAL A 125 4.02 -7.96 4.37
CA VAL A 125 4.88 -6.78 4.60
C VAL A 125 4.61 -6.11 5.96
N LEU A 126 4.65 -6.91 7.03
CA LEU A 126 4.27 -6.47 8.38
C LEU A 126 5.12 -5.30 8.90
N ASP A 127 6.41 -5.27 8.58
CA ASP A 127 7.33 -4.18 8.93
C ASP A 127 6.96 -2.86 8.22
N LEU A 128 6.63 -2.93 6.92
CA LEU A 128 6.18 -1.75 6.16
C LEU A 128 4.81 -1.27 6.63
N ALA A 129 3.91 -2.18 7.00
CA ALA A 129 2.60 -1.81 7.52
C ALA A 129 2.72 -1.04 8.85
N HIS A 130 3.59 -1.47 9.75
CA HIS A 130 3.88 -0.75 10.99
C HIS A 130 4.59 0.60 10.73
N GLN A 131 5.52 0.65 9.78
CA GLN A 131 6.17 1.90 9.37
C GLN A 131 5.16 2.92 8.85
N ASN A 132 4.29 2.52 7.94
CA ASN A 132 3.29 3.39 7.32
C ASN A 132 2.19 3.79 8.33
N LEU A 133 1.80 2.88 9.22
CA LEU A 133 0.94 3.19 10.36
C LEU A 133 1.56 4.28 11.23
N GLY A 134 2.85 4.15 11.56
CA GLY A 134 3.57 5.16 12.34
C GLY A 134 3.62 6.52 11.66
N LEU A 135 3.83 6.57 10.35
CA LEU A 135 3.81 7.81 9.58
C LEU A 135 2.40 8.45 9.56
N ALA A 136 1.36 7.66 9.34
CA ALA A 136 -0.02 8.16 9.37
C ALA A 136 -0.39 8.73 10.76
N LEU A 137 -0.02 8.03 11.84
CA LEU A 137 -0.20 8.47 13.21
C LEU A 137 0.58 9.75 13.54
N PHE A 138 1.78 9.92 12.98
CA PHE A 138 2.56 11.16 13.09
C PHE A 138 1.79 12.35 12.49
N HIS A 139 1.22 12.18 11.30
CA HIS A 139 0.41 13.23 10.65
C HIS A 139 -0.84 13.61 11.44
N LEU A 140 -1.37 12.69 12.24
CA LEU A 140 -2.48 12.93 13.17
C LEU A 140 -2.06 13.54 14.52
N GLY A 141 -0.75 13.75 14.74
CA GLY A 141 -0.22 14.22 16.02
C GLY A 141 -0.24 13.16 17.13
N ARG A 142 -0.53 11.90 16.82
CA ARG A 142 -0.60 10.77 17.76
C ARG A 142 0.81 10.21 18.00
N TYR A 143 1.71 11.05 18.50
CA TYR A 143 3.15 10.79 18.53
C TYR A 143 3.57 9.56 19.34
N ARG A 144 2.88 9.22 20.46
CA ARG A 144 3.21 8.02 21.25
C ARG A 144 2.92 6.75 20.45
N GLU A 145 1.75 6.67 19.83
CA GLU A 145 1.38 5.52 19.03
C GLU A 145 2.23 5.41 17.75
N ALA A 146 2.62 6.55 17.15
CA ALA A 146 3.55 6.58 16.05
C ALA A 146 4.93 6.01 16.43
N GLU A 147 5.44 6.40 17.59
CA GLU A 147 6.71 5.88 18.13
C GLU A 147 6.65 4.37 18.33
N ASP A 148 5.58 3.86 18.97
CA ASP A 148 5.40 2.43 19.22
C ASP A 148 5.37 1.64 17.89
N ALA A 149 4.62 2.11 16.91
CA ALA A 149 4.53 1.46 15.59
C ALA A 149 5.87 1.45 14.86
N LEU A 150 6.62 2.57 14.85
CA LEU A 150 7.92 2.67 14.20
C LEU A 150 8.99 1.83 14.89
N ARG A 151 9.01 1.78 16.23
CA ARG A 151 9.92 0.90 16.98
C ARG A 151 9.63 -0.57 16.72
N PHE A 152 8.35 -0.92 16.60
CA PHE A 152 7.97 -2.29 16.24
C PHE A 152 8.43 -2.62 14.81
N ALA A 153 8.23 -1.73 13.83
CA ALA A 153 8.77 -1.90 12.47
C ALA A 153 10.28 -2.14 12.47
N LEU A 154 11.04 -1.38 13.27
CA LEU A 154 12.49 -1.53 13.41
C LEU A 154 12.92 -2.81 14.13
N SER A 155 12.07 -3.38 15.00
CA SER A 155 12.34 -4.68 15.62
C SER A 155 12.22 -5.84 14.61
N LEU A 156 11.36 -5.69 13.59
CA LEU A 156 11.20 -6.64 12.49
C LEU A 156 12.28 -6.46 11.43
N SER A 157 12.56 -5.20 11.05
CA SER A 157 13.52 -4.86 9.99
C SER A 157 14.49 -3.77 10.49
N PRO A 158 15.63 -4.16 11.13
CA PRO A 158 16.60 -3.22 11.73
C PRO A 158 17.35 -2.33 10.72
N GLN A 159 17.15 -2.53 9.43
CA GLN A 159 17.76 -1.72 8.37
C GLN A 159 16.72 -0.85 7.63
N LEU A 160 15.49 -0.76 8.14
CA LEU A 160 14.41 0.00 7.50
C LEU A 160 14.66 1.51 7.67
N GLN A 161 15.38 2.07 6.71
CA GLN A 161 15.84 3.46 6.73
C GLN A 161 14.71 4.48 6.95
N ALA A 162 13.58 4.29 6.23
CA ALA A 162 12.44 5.18 6.35
C ALA A 162 11.83 5.18 7.76
N ALA A 163 11.85 4.04 8.47
CA ALA A 163 11.35 3.96 9.84
C ALA A 163 12.23 4.75 10.81
N TYR A 164 13.57 4.71 10.66
CA TYR A 164 14.46 5.56 11.45
C TYR A 164 14.21 7.04 11.21
N TYR A 165 14.06 7.44 9.95
CA TYR A 165 13.77 8.83 9.60
C TYR A 165 12.45 9.30 10.21
N ASN A 166 11.39 8.51 10.03
CA ASN A 166 10.07 8.83 10.55
C ASN A 166 10.05 8.87 12.09
N LEU A 167 10.76 7.94 12.75
CA LEU A 167 10.92 7.96 14.20
C LEU A 167 11.69 9.21 14.66
N GLY A 168 12.71 9.64 13.93
CA GLY A 168 13.41 10.91 14.17
C GLY A 168 12.47 12.12 14.12
N LEU A 169 11.52 12.15 13.17
CA LEU A 169 10.50 13.19 13.11
C LEU A 169 9.57 13.16 14.33
N VAL A 170 9.11 11.95 14.72
CA VAL A 170 8.23 11.74 15.87
C VAL A 170 8.88 12.25 17.16
N VAL A 171 10.10 11.82 17.45
CA VAL A 171 10.80 12.23 18.70
C VAL A 171 11.20 13.70 18.70
N THR A 172 11.42 14.29 17.51
CA THR A 172 11.60 15.76 17.36
C THR A 172 10.33 16.49 17.80
N ALA A 173 9.15 16.03 17.33
CA ALA A 173 7.86 16.60 17.73
C ALA A 173 7.58 16.44 19.24
N GLN A 174 8.13 15.40 19.85
CA GLN A 174 8.09 15.15 21.30
C GLN A 174 9.14 15.97 22.09
N LYS A 175 9.90 16.83 21.43
CA LYS A 175 10.97 17.68 22.03
C LYS A 175 12.11 16.85 22.67
N ARG A 176 12.53 15.79 22.02
CA ARG A 176 13.65 14.91 22.40
C ARG A 176 14.80 15.01 21.37
N PRO A 177 15.50 16.17 21.30
CA PRO A 177 16.42 16.48 20.22
C PRO A 177 17.64 15.54 20.16
N ASP A 178 18.19 15.10 21.27
CA ASP A 178 19.37 14.24 21.27
C ASP A 178 19.08 12.86 20.71
N GLU A 179 17.91 12.31 21.01
CA GLU A 179 17.44 11.06 20.43
C GLU A 179 17.13 11.22 18.93
N ALA A 180 16.50 12.34 18.54
CA ALA A 180 16.26 12.65 17.14
C ALA A 180 17.56 12.67 16.32
N LYS A 181 18.61 13.33 16.86
CA LYS A 181 19.96 13.34 16.23
C LYS A 181 20.50 11.92 16.03
N ALA A 182 20.41 11.07 17.04
CA ALA A 182 20.88 9.69 16.94
C ALA A 182 20.14 8.90 15.83
N LEU A 183 18.82 9.09 15.72
CA LEU A 183 18.00 8.44 14.70
C LEU A 183 18.31 8.96 13.29
N PHE A 184 18.49 10.27 13.11
CA PHE A 184 18.86 10.84 11.80
C PHE A 184 20.28 10.44 11.39
N ARG A 185 21.25 10.35 12.32
CA ARG A 185 22.58 9.79 12.02
C ARG A 185 22.48 8.34 11.57
N ARG A 186 21.63 7.53 12.24
CA ARG A 186 21.41 6.15 11.82
C ARG A 186 20.77 6.06 10.43
N THR A 187 19.80 6.93 10.13
CA THR A 187 19.21 7.06 8.79
C THR A 187 20.28 7.32 7.73
N GLN A 188 21.18 8.28 7.98
CA GLN A 188 22.28 8.64 7.07
C GLN A 188 23.26 7.47 6.89
N GLN A 189 23.63 6.78 7.98
CA GLN A 189 24.58 5.66 7.95
C GLN A 189 24.09 4.46 7.13
N ILE A 190 22.77 4.18 7.13
CA ILE A 190 22.21 3.05 6.38
C ILE A 190 22.39 3.27 4.88
N ALA A 191 22.02 4.44 4.36
CA ALA A 191 22.13 4.76 2.94
C ALA A 191 22.15 6.28 2.73
N PRO A 192 23.34 6.92 2.70
CA PRO A 192 23.48 8.37 2.69
C PRO A 192 22.92 9.04 1.42
N GLU A 193 23.00 8.36 0.27
CA GLU A 193 22.61 8.91 -1.03
C GLU A 193 21.13 8.82 -1.35
N THR A 194 20.34 8.17 -0.51
CA THR A 194 18.90 8.09 -0.68
C THR A 194 18.21 9.40 -0.32
N PRO A 195 16.94 9.60 -0.74
CA PRO A 195 16.16 10.75 -0.30
C PRO A 195 16.09 10.88 1.23
N PHE A 196 15.93 9.76 1.96
CA PHE A 196 15.93 9.76 3.43
C PHE A 196 17.30 10.10 4.03
N GLY A 197 18.39 9.58 3.45
CA GLY A 197 19.74 9.91 3.90
C GLY A 197 20.04 11.40 3.77
N ARG A 198 19.76 12.00 2.63
CA ARG A 198 19.90 13.44 2.39
C ARG A 198 18.98 14.27 3.31
N ALA A 199 17.73 13.87 3.46
CA ALA A 199 16.79 14.55 4.35
C ALA A 199 17.25 14.49 5.82
N ALA A 200 17.85 13.39 6.26
CA ALA A 200 18.39 13.25 7.61
C ALA A 200 19.53 14.25 7.87
N VAL A 201 20.43 14.48 6.89
CA VAL A 201 21.48 15.51 7.00
C VAL A 201 20.87 16.89 7.23
N GLU A 202 19.84 17.25 6.48
CA GLU A 202 19.18 18.56 6.67
C GLU A 202 18.50 18.67 8.05
N ARG A 203 17.95 17.58 8.57
CA ARG A 203 17.39 17.53 9.94
C ARG A 203 18.48 17.69 11.01
N LEU A 204 19.64 17.06 10.82
CA LEU A 204 20.78 17.20 11.74
C LEU A 204 21.27 18.65 11.81
N LYS A 205 21.44 19.31 10.66
CA LYS A 205 21.79 20.74 10.59
C LYS A 205 20.76 21.61 11.34
N ALA A 206 19.47 21.35 11.11
CA ALA A 206 18.40 22.09 11.79
C ALA A 206 18.39 21.88 13.32
N LEU A 207 18.92 20.76 13.80
CA LEU A 207 19.09 20.45 15.22
C LEU A 207 20.44 20.95 15.79
N GLY A 208 21.19 21.79 15.03
CA GLY A 208 22.45 22.36 15.45
C GLY A 208 23.67 21.42 15.37
N GLU A 209 23.57 20.40 14.49
CA GLU A 209 24.68 19.51 14.19
C GLU A 209 25.22 19.80 12.77
N GLY A 210 26.42 20.37 12.68
CA GLY A 210 27.03 20.67 11.39
C GLY A 210 27.41 22.15 11.26
N GLY A 211 28.26 22.64 12.16
CA GLY A 211 29.10 23.79 12.02
C GLY A 211 30.56 23.36 11.90
#